data_0c41fbb680ea505aa48057bf30745ebf
#
_entry.id   0c41fbb680ea505aa48057bf30745ebf
#
_cell.length_a   1.000
_cell.length_b   1.000
_cell.length_c   1.000
_cell.angle_alpha   90.00
_cell.angle_beta   90.00
_cell.angle_gamma   90.00
#
_symmetry.space_group_name_H-M   'P 1'
#
loop_
_entity.id
_entity.type
_entity.pdbx_description
1 polymer ?
#
loop_
_entity_poly.entity_id
_entity_poly.type
_entity_poly.pdbx_seq_one_letter_code
_entity_poly.pdbx_strand_id
1 'polypeptide(L)'
;SYIVLKCFCERSNESRRLYRVTLLKDGKRACATALYDTGNLLKKQPQQIPVHIGGSALFDIVGEDASFFDVPYKSLGNDGGSIKVCEFDEMTVMKGNGKLILHNVLVGRASDRLFEDNAYDMILNEAVFSNKTGMENTLGK
;
A
#
# COMPACT_ATOMS: atom_id res chain seq x y z
N SER A 1 14.47 1.16 -6.37
CA SER A 1 13.88 0.87 -5.07
C SER A 1 13.69 -0.62 -4.88
N TYR A 2 13.71 -0.99 -3.64
CA TYR A 2 13.60 -2.38 -3.25
C TYR A 2 12.27 -2.65 -2.60
N ILE A 3 11.75 -3.82 -2.88
CA ILE A 3 10.70 -4.39 -2.06
C ILE A 3 11.31 -5.63 -1.45
N VAL A 4 11.37 -5.66 -0.14
CA VAL A 4 11.95 -6.79 0.55
C VAL A 4 10.81 -7.60 1.14
N LEU A 5 9.97 -8.11 0.25
CA LEU A 5 8.73 -8.72 0.67
C LEU A 5 8.92 -9.95 1.51
N LYS A 6 9.97 -10.70 1.22
CA LYS A 6 10.20 -11.90 2.00
C LYS A 6 10.46 -11.63 3.46
N CYS A 7 11.00 -10.47 3.74
CA CYS A 7 11.36 -10.17 5.11
C CYS A 7 10.16 -9.85 5.98
N PHE A 8 9.05 -9.49 5.36
CA PHE A 8 7.88 -9.15 6.16
C PHE A 8 7.41 -10.30 7.00
N CYS A 9 7.37 -11.48 6.41
CA CYS A 9 6.82 -12.63 7.11
C CYS A 9 7.74 -13.13 8.19
N GLU A 10 8.99 -12.75 8.13
CA GLU A 10 9.95 -13.25 9.08
C GLU A 10 10.24 -12.31 10.21
N ARG A 11 9.62 -11.15 10.17
CA ARG A 11 9.89 -10.18 11.19
C ARG A 11 9.19 -10.53 12.48
N SER A 12 9.78 -10.08 13.54
CA SER A 12 9.17 -10.20 14.84
C SER A 12 7.85 -9.44 14.87
N ASN A 13 6.89 -10.00 15.58
CA ASN A 13 5.61 -9.31 15.72
C ASN A 13 5.73 -7.97 16.41
N GLU A 14 6.78 -7.76 17.13
CA GLU A 14 6.91 -6.52 17.86
C GLU A 14 7.06 -5.31 16.98
N SER A 15 7.59 -5.50 15.79
CA SER A 15 7.77 -4.36 14.90
C SER A 15 6.61 -4.18 13.96
N ARG A 16 5.59 -4.99 14.07
CA ARG A 16 4.47 -4.89 13.16
C ARG A 16 3.41 -3.96 13.69
N ARG A 17 2.86 -3.17 12.80
CA ARG A 17 1.76 -2.31 13.12
C ARG A 17 0.68 -2.51 12.09
N LEU A 18 -0.50 -2.86 12.56
CA LEU A 18 -1.62 -3.12 11.68
C LEU A 18 -2.61 -1.98 11.79
N TYR A 19 -3.11 -1.54 10.65
CA TYR A 19 -4.04 -0.43 10.58
C TYR A 19 -5.23 -0.82 9.73
N ARG A 20 -6.38 -0.31 10.08
CA ARG A 20 -7.54 -0.47 9.24
C ARG A 20 -7.49 0.59 8.15
N VAL A 21 -7.76 0.17 6.93
CA VAL A 21 -7.64 1.04 5.77
C VAL A 21 -8.89 0.94 4.94
N THR A 22 -9.34 2.05 4.41
CA THR A 22 -10.42 2.07 3.43
C THR A 22 -9.91 2.72 2.16
N LEU A 23 -10.10 2.03 1.05
CA LEU A 23 -9.76 2.55 -0.26
C LEU A 23 -11.02 2.95 -0.99
N LEU A 24 -10.96 4.05 -1.72
CA LEU A 24 -12.09 4.57 -2.46
C LEU A 24 -11.71 4.72 -3.92
N LYS A 25 -12.57 4.21 -4.80
CA LYS A 25 -12.37 4.31 -6.23
C LYS A 25 -13.71 4.45 -6.91
N ASP A 26 -13.92 5.58 -7.57
CA ASP A 26 -15.16 5.81 -8.35
C ASP A 26 -16.41 5.56 -7.51
N GLY A 27 -16.37 6.00 -6.27
CA GLY A 27 -17.51 5.87 -5.37
C GLY A 27 -17.64 4.54 -4.69
N LYS A 28 -16.76 3.61 -4.97
CA LYS A 28 -16.80 2.28 -4.35
C LYS A 28 -15.71 2.15 -3.31
N ARG A 29 -15.94 1.31 -2.33
CA ARG A 29 -15.03 1.16 -1.21
C ARG A 29 -14.53 -0.24 -1.07
N ALA A 30 -13.28 -0.36 -0.63
CA ALA A 30 -12.71 -1.63 -0.21
C ALA A 30 -12.03 -1.40 1.12
N CYS A 31 -12.19 -2.36 2.02
CA CYS A 31 -11.57 -2.27 3.34
C CYS A 31 -10.45 -3.28 3.44
N ALA A 32 -9.42 -2.89 4.15
CA ALA A 32 -8.25 -3.75 4.29
C ALA A 32 -7.67 -3.61 5.68
N THR A 33 -6.94 -4.63 6.09
CA THR A 33 -6.05 -4.54 7.23
C THR A 33 -4.66 -4.42 6.65
N ALA A 34 -3.97 -3.37 6.99
CA ALA A 34 -2.70 -3.07 6.36
C ALA A 34 -1.57 -3.14 7.36
N LEU A 35 -0.48 -3.73 6.91
CA LEU A 35 0.75 -3.77 7.69
C LEU A 35 1.58 -2.56 7.36
N TYR A 36 2.03 -1.84 8.39
CA TYR A 36 3.02 -0.81 8.19
C TYR A 36 4.37 -1.37 8.57
N ASP A 37 5.26 -1.37 7.61
CA ASP A 37 6.62 -1.85 7.83
C ASP A 37 7.53 -1.05 6.94
N THR A 38 8.69 -0.70 7.45
CA THR A 38 9.59 0.15 6.71
C THR A 38 10.29 -0.56 5.56
N GLY A 39 9.97 -1.83 5.33
CA GLY A 39 10.56 -2.54 4.21
C GLY A 39 9.98 -2.21 2.86
N ASN A 40 8.80 -1.59 2.82
CA ASN A 40 8.21 -1.24 1.52
C ASN A 40 8.65 0.17 1.13
N LEU A 41 9.65 0.24 0.28
CA LEU A 41 10.22 1.50 -0.19
C LEU A 41 9.89 1.78 -1.64
N LEU A 42 8.92 1.08 -2.19
CA LEU A 42 8.60 1.19 -3.61
C LEU A 42 8.06 2.55 -3.95
N LYS A 43 8.56 3.14 -5.03
CA LYS A 43 8.11 4.44 -5.47
C LYS A 43 8.05 4.49 -6.99
N LYS A 44 7.08 5.22 -7.49
CA LYS A 44 6.98 5.48 -8.90
C LYS A 44 7.88 6.64 -9.25
N GLN A 45 8.80 6.42 -10.16
CA GLN A 45 9.73 7.45 -10.60
C GLN A 45 9.12 8.24 -11.74
N PRO A 46 9.58 9.44 -12.01
CA PRO A 46 10.65 10.17 -11.33
C PRO A 46 10.18 10.97 -10.13
N GLN A 47 8.88 11.11 -9.92
CA GLN A 47 8.37 11.95 -8.84
C GLN A 47 8.48 11.30 -7.48
N GLN A 48 8.88 10.03 -7.43
CA GLN A 48 9.03 9.29 -6.19
C GLN A 48 7.74 9.21 -5.41
N ILE A 49 6.69 8.84 -6.10
CA ILE A 49 5.38 8.70 -5.49
C ILE A 49 5.29 7.34 -4.81
N PRO A 50 4.96 7.30 -3.51
CA PRO A 50 4.91 6.02 -2.80
C PRO A 50 3.88 5.07 -3.40
N VAL A 51 4.23 3.78 -3.42
CA VAL A 51 3.32 2.75 -3.90
C VAL A 51 3.06 1.78 -2.76
N HIS A 52 1.79 1.63 -2.41
CA HIS A 52 1.38 0.64 -1.44
C HIS A 52 1.12 -0.67 -2.17
N ILE A 53 0.99 -1.76 -1.43
CA ILE A 53 0.83 -3.07 -2.04
C ILE A 53 -0.41 -3.72 -1.47
N GLY A 54 -1.25 -4.27 -2.32
CA GLY A 54 -2.47 -4.89 -1.88
C GLY A 54 -2.75 -6.19 -2.59
N GLY A 55 -3.59 -7.01 -1.98
CA GLY A 55 -4.02 -8.25 -2.58
C GLY A 55 -5.11 -8.02 -3.60
N SER A 56 -5.43 -9.07 -4.33
CA SER A 56 -6.32 -8.95 -5.47
C SER A 56 -7.72 -8.47 -5.09
N ALA A 57 -8.20 -8.84 -3.91
CA ALA A 57 -9.56 -8.48 -3.54
C ALA A 57 -9.77 -6.98 -3.43
N LEU A 58 -8.73 -6.25 -3.13
CA LEU A 58 -8.85 -4.80 -3.02
C LEU A 58 -9.12 -4.15 -4.36
N PHE A 59 -8.84 -4.86 -5.44
CA PHE A 59 -9.03 -4.33 -6.76
C PHE A 59 -10.38 -4.66 -7.37
N ASP A 60 -11.23 -5.32 -6.59
CA ASP A 60 -12.57 -5.62 -7.08
C ASP A 60 -13.40 -4.37 -7.33
N ILE A 61 -13.06 -3.27 -6.69
CA ILE A 61 -13.77 -2.02 -6.90
C ILE A 61 -13.25 -1.24 -8.08
N VAL A 62 -12.20 -1.73 -8.71
CA VAL A 62 -11.61 -1.05 -9.86
C VAL A 62 -12.32 -1.50 -11.12
N GLY A 63 -12.79 -0.54 -11.91
CA GLY A 63 -13.51 -0.88 -13.12
C GLY A 63 -12.61 -1.48 -14.18
N GLU A 64 -13.26 -2.10 -15.17
CA GLU A 64 -12.50 -2.77 -16.21
C GLU A 64 -11.75 -1.82 -17.09
N ASP A 65 -12.22 -0.60 -17.19
CA ASP A 65 -11.54 0.39 -18.02
C ASP A 65 -10.53 1.21 -17.23
N ALA A 66 -10.23 0.80 -16.02
CA ALA A 66 -9.23 1.51 -15.24
C ALA A 66 -7.85 1.29 -15.83
N SER A 67 -7.00 2.27 -15.63
CA SER A 67 -5.65 2.22 -16.16
C SER A 67 -4.71 1.64 -15.13
N PHE A 68 -3.99 0.61 -15.54
CA PHE A 68 -2.90 0.07 -14.76
C PHE A 68 -1.60 0.42 -15.45
N PHE A 69 -0.57 0.60 -14.68
CA PHE A 69 0.75 0.83 -15.25
C PHE A 69 1.77 0.04 -14.45
N ASP A 70 2.93 -0.18 -15.04
CA ASP A 70 3.96 -0.99 -14.42
C ASP A 70 4.92 -0.11 -13.65
N VAL A 71 5.25 -0.53 -12.44
CA VAL A 71 6.29 0.11 -11.66
C VAL A 71 7.38 -0.92 -11.41
N PRO A 72 8.59 -0.64 -11.84
CA PRO A 72 9.67 -1.61 -11.66
C PRO A 72 10.13 -1.64 -10.22
N TYR A 73 10.60 -2.80 -9.81
CA TYR A 73 11.12 -2.96 -8.46
C TYR A 73 12.28 -3.92 -8.51
N LYS A 74 13.05 -3.93 -7.44
CA LYS A 74 14.10 -4.90 -7.23
C LYS A 74 13.77 -5.69 -5.99
N SER A 75 14.01 -6.97 -6.05
CA SER A 75 13.85 -7.76 -4.85
C SER A 75 15.19 -8.39 -4.51
N LEU A 76 15.31 -8.65 -3.23
CA LEU A 76 16.54 -9.17 -2.70
C LEU A 76 16.85 -10.51 -3.35
N GLY A 77 18.05 -10.62 -3.92
CA GLY A 77 18.46 -11.87 -4.52
C GLY A 77 17.93 -12.14 -5.91
N ASN A 78 17.24 -11.16 -6.50
CA ASN A 78 16.68 -11.33 -7.84
C ASN A 78 16.95 -10.12 -8.68
N ASP A 79 16.72 -10.28 -9.97
CA ASP A 79 16.86 -9.17 -10.89
C ASP A 79 15.76 -8.15 -10.75
N GLY A 80 14.71 -8.49 -10.03
CA GLY A 80 13.60 -7.61 -9.92
C GLY A 80 12.52 -7.91 -10.94
N GLY A 81 11.58 -7.01 -11.07
CA GLY A 81 10.46 -7.16 -11.97
C GLY A 81 9.65 -5.90 -11.97
N SER A 82 8.37 -6.05 -12.25
CA SER A 82 7.48 -4.91 -12.16
C SER A 82 6.17 -5.35 -11.54
N ILE A 83 5.46 -4.39 -11.00
CA ILE A 83 4.17 -4.64 -10.38
C ILE A 83 3.14 -3.75 -11.04
N LYS A 84 1.95 -4.27 -11.25
CA LYS A 84 0.85 -3.50 -11.83
C LYS A 84 0.27 -2.60 -10.76
N VAL A 85 0.16 -1.33 -11.08
CA VAL A 85 -0.25 -0.31 -10.12
C VAL A 85 -1.45 0.43 -10.67
N CYS A 86 -2.37 0.76 -9.78
CA CYS A 86 -3.55 1.51 -10.12
C CYS A 86 -3.69 2.65 -9.11
N GLU A 87 -4.22 3.76 -9.58
CA GLU A 87 -4.44 4.90 -8.70
C GLU A 87 -5.83 4.82 -8.11
N PHE A 88 -5.91 4.97 -6.79
CA PHE A 88 -7.18 5.04 -6.07
C PHE A 88 -7.44 6.47 -5.67
N ASP A 89 -8.71 6.83 -5.58
CA ASP A 89 -9.07 8.21 -5.31
C ASP A 89 -8.69 8.64 -3.90
N GLU A 90 -8.84 7.72 -2.95
CA GLU A 90 -8.59 8.06 -1.55
C GLU A 90 -8.19 6.82 -0.80
N MET A 91 -7.36 7.02 0.20
CA MET A 91 -7.05 5.98 1.17
C MET A 91 -7.14 6.61 2.55
N THR A 92 -7.97 6.01 3.39
CA THR A 92 -8.13 6.44 4.77
C THR A 92 -7.47 5.41 5.68
N VAL A 93 -6.56 5.86 6.50
CA VAL A 93 -5.87 5.00 7.44
C VAL A 93 -6.34 5.38 8.84
N MET A 94 -6.94 4.44 9.55
CA MET A 94 -7.39 4.70 10.91
C MET A 94 -6.21 4.60 11.85
N LYS A 95 -6.04 5.61 12.66
CA LYS A 95 -4.90 5.66 13.55
C LYS A 95 -5.36 6.19 14.90
N GLY A 96 -5.43 5.30 15.89
CA GLY A 96 -5.93 5.71 17.18
C GLY A 96 -7.34 6.26 17.09
N ASN A 97 -7.53 7.45 17.60
CA ASN A 97 -8.83 8.10 17.58
C ASN A 97 -9.08 8.91 16.33
N GLY A 98 -8.09 9.06 15.50
CA GLY A 98 -8.22 9.87 14.32
C GLY A 98 -8.00 9.08 13.07
N LYS A 99 -7.88 9.78 11.98
CA LYS A 99 -7.65 9.12 10.70
C LYS A 99 -6.79 10.01 9.83
N LEU A 100 -6.09 9.33 8.94
CA LEU A 100 -5.24 9.97 7.96
C LEU A 100 -5.86 9.74 6.60
N ILE A 101 -6.09 10.81 5.85
CA ILE A 101 -6.69 10.69 4.54
C ILE A 101 -5.67 11.11 3.50
N LEU A 102 -5.42 10.21 2.57
CA LEU A 102 -4.51 10.46 1.47
C LEU A 102 -5.31 10.42 0.18
N HIS A 103 -4.95 11.27 -0.76
CA HIS A 103 -5.64 11.35 -2.03
C HIS A 103 -4.75 10.88 -3.15
N ASN A 104 -5.36 10.27 -4.16
CA ASN A 104 -4.66 9.86 -5.36
C ASN A 104 -3.49 8.95 -5.04
N VAL A 105 -3.80 7.88 -4.31
CA VAL A 105 -2.77 6.97 -3.85
C VAL A 105 -2.55 5.86 -4.87
N LEU A 106 -1.33 5.37 -4.93
CA LEU A 106 -0.96 4.30 -5.83
C LEU A 106 -0.90 3.00 -5.06
N VAL A 107 -1.57 1.97 -5.59
CA VAL A 107 -1.56 0.66 -4.97
C VAL A 107 -1.19 -0.37 -6.03
N GLY A 108 -0.18 -1.15 -5.75
CA GLY A 108 0.25 -2.23 -6.63
C GLY A 108 -0.42 -3.53 -6.24
N ARG A 109 -0.75 -4.33 -7.23
CA ARG A 109 -1.43 -5.59 -7.00
C ARG A 109 -0.40 -6.70 -6.89
N ALA A 110 -0.35 -7.33 -5.74
CA ALA A 110 0.56 -8.42 -5.50
C ALA A 110 -0.19 -9.74 -5.54
N SER A 111 0.58 -10.81 -5.68
CA SER A 111 -0.01 -12.14 -5.60
C SER A 111 -0.62 -12.34 -4.23
N ASP A 112 -1.77 -13.01 -4.19
CA ASP A 112 -2.42 -13.31 -2.93
C ASP A 112 -1.57 -14.19 -2.04
N ARG A 113 -0.61 -14.89 -2.61
CA ARG A 113 0.27 -15.73 -1.81
C ARG A 113 1.07 -14.91 -0.81
N LEU A 114 1.32 -13.66 -1.13
CA LEU A 114 2.06 -12.81 -0.21
C LEU A 114 1.34 -12.66 1.11
N PHE A 115 0.03 -12.75 1.08
CA PHE A 115 -0.79 -12.48 2.26
C PHE A 115 -1.37 -13.74 2.90
N GLU A 116 -1.06 -14.91 2.32
CA GLU A 116 -1.56 -16.15 2.88
C GLU A 116 -1.11 -16.32 4.31
N ASP A 117 -2.02 -16.72 5.16
CA ASP A 117 -1.73 -17.02 6.55
C ASP A 117 -1.27 -15.79 7.34
N ASN A 118 -1.52 -14.62 6.80
CA ASN A 118 -1.19 -13.39 7.51
C ASN A 118 -2.46 -12.65 7.87
N ALA A 119 -2.33 -11.80 8.87
CA ALA A 119 -3.47 -11.06 9.38
C ALA A 119 -3.73 -9.78 8.59
N TYR A 120 -3.04 -9.59 7.49
CA TYR A 120 -3.19 -8.37 6.71
C TYR A 120 -3.28 -8.73 5.24
N ASP A 121 -3.89 -7.85 4.47
CA ASP A 121 -4.02 -8.01 3.03
C ASP A 121 -3.52 -6.78 2.29
N MET A 122 -2.75 -5.95 2.96
CA MET A 122 -2.16 -4.77 2.36
C MET A 122 -0.88 -4.43 3.09
N ILE A 123 0.08 -3.85 2.38
CA ILE A 123 1.32 -3.38 2.98
C ILE A 123 1.49 -1.92 2.61
N LEU A 124 1.57 -1.08 3.63
CA LEU A 124 1.71 0.35 3.40
C LEU A 124 3.17 0.71 3.11
N ASN A 125 3.34 1.70 2.27
CA ASN A 125 4.66 2.23 1.99
C ASN A 125 5.22 2.91 3.23
N GLU A 126 6.54 2.89 3.39
CA GLU A 126 7.14 3.47 4.58
C GLU A 126 6.87 4.96 4.68
N ALA A 127 6.56 5.62 3.58
CA ALA A 127 6.35 7.05 3.57
C ALA A 127 4.91 7.44 3.91
N VAL A 128 4.05 6.47 4.23
CA VAL A 128 2.63 6.77 4.38
C VAL A 128 2.36 7.81 5.45
N PHE A 129 3.14 7.81 6.51
CA PHE A 129 2.93 8.77 7.59
C PHE A 129 3.84 9.98 7.49
N SER A 130 4.49 10.15 6.35
CA SER A 130 5.35 11.30 6.15
C SER A 130 4.51 12.52 5.82
N ASN A 131 4.89 13.67 6.35
CA ASN A 131 4.17 14.90 6.05
C ASN A 131 4.50 15.50 4.71
N LYS A 132 5.35 14.86 3.97
CA LYS A 132 5.83 15.49 2.75
C LYS A 132 4.98 15.23 1.55
N THR A 133 3.95 14.44 1.67
CA THR A 133 3.20 14.00 0.51
C THR A 133 1.89 14.71 0.34
N GLY A 134 1.71 15.84 0.98
CA GLY A 134 0.47 16.57 0.82
C GLY A 134 -0.71 15.88 1.45
N MET A 135 -0.48 15.11 2.45
CA MET A 135 -1.56 14.42 3.14
C MET A 135 -2.46 15.36 3.87
N GLU A 136 -3.71 14.98 3.91
CA GLU A 136 -4.63 15.64 4.77
C GLU A 136 -4.67 14.95 6.09
N ASN A 137 -4.35 15.65 7.14
CA ASN A 137 -4.25 15.04 8.45
C ASN A 137 -5.43 15.50 9.28
N THR A 138 -6.34 14.57 9.53
CA THR A 138 -7.52 14.88 10.32
C THR A 138 -7.39 14.34 11.72
N LEU A 139 -6.24 13.88 12.10
CA LEU A 139 -6.03 13.48 13.47
C LEU A 139 -6.22 14.68 14.34
N GLY A 140 -6.81 14.45 15.40
CA GLY A 140 -7.01 15.56 16.26
C GLY A 140 -5.70 15.99 16.67
N LYS A 141 -4.98 16.15 16.20
CA LYS A 141 -3.84 16.62 16.56
C LYS A 141 -3.83 17.26 17.45
#